data_dce5341227d66b4c3665cbf964e009d3
#
_entry.id   dce5341227d66b4c3665cbf964e009d3
#
_cell.length_a   1.000
_cell.length_b   1.000
_cell.length_c   1.000
_cell.angle_alpha   90.00
_cell.angle_beta   90.00
_cell.angle_gamma   90.00
#
_symmetry.space_group_name_H-M   'P 1'
#
loop_
_entity.id
_entity.type
_entity.pdbx_description
1 polymer ?
#
loop_
_entity_poly.entity_id
_entity_poly.type
_entity_poly.pdbx_seq_one_letter_code
_entity_poly.pdbx_strand_id
1 'polypeptide(L)'
;VFGVASAVIAVSLKAEQGISGIGVYLFGLGMSDLLFQRLVGTPVPISKFPKLNIPILSDIPWIGEMFFQHSLVVYAAFALVPISMFVINRTTFGMNIRAVGENPEAADSLGVSVTNVRYATVTIGGTLAGVAGAALSIDLGIFQPNITAGQGFIAIALVYFGAWRPLGVMAGALLYGFVNALVLQLKTLGIIPNTWSDIAAMAPAVITILALVVVAQRFRAPSALTKPFTRGT
;
A
#
# COMPACT_ATOMS: atom_id res chain seq x y z
N VAL A 1 -6.43 13.77 6.10
CA VAL A 1 -5.67 15.02 6.22
C VAL A 1 -4.39 14.96 5.39
N PHE A 2 -3.45 14.05 5.68
CA PHE A 2 -2.15 13.95 4.97
C PHE A 2 -2.30 13.75 3.46
N GLY A 3 -3.27 12.94 3.00
CA GLY A 3 -3.53 12.76 1.58
C GLY A 3 -3.92 14.06 0.86
N VAL A 4 -4.73 14.89 1.52
CA VAL A 4 -5.10 16.21 0.97
C VAL A 4 -3.89 17.15 0.98
N ALA A 5 -3.11 17.17 2.07
CA ALA A 5 -1.89 17.98 2.14
C ALA A 5 -0.90 17.59 1.03
N SER A 6 -0.68 16.29 0.81
CA SER A 6 0.14 15.78 -0.29
C SER A 6 -0.40 16.21 -1.66
N ALA A 7 -1.74 16.19 -1.85
CA ALA A 7 -2.36 16.64 -3.09
C ALA A 7 -2.12 18.14 -3.33
N VAL A 8 -2.26 18.99 -2.30
CA VAL A 8 -1.97 20.43 -2.41
C VAL A 8 -0.51 20.66 -2.80
N ILE A 9 0.42 19.99 -2.14
CA ILE A 9 1.86 20.15 -2.38
C ILE A 9 2.22 19.68 -3.81
N ALA A 10 1.77 18.49 -4.22
CA ALA A 10 2.15 17.90 -5.49
C ALA A 10 1.41 18.52 -6.69
N VAL A 11 0.14 18.91 -6.53
CA VAL A 11 -0.71 19.36 -7.63
C VAL A 11 -0.77 20.87 -7.72
N SER A 12 -1.03 21.59 -6.60
CA SER A 12 -1.17 23.06 -6.62
C SER A 12 0.19 23.76 -6.54
N LEU A 13 1.08 23.33 -5.64
CA LEU A 13 2.40 23.93 -5.52
C LEU A 13 3.39 23.38 -6.55
N LYS A 14 2.99 22.35 -7.31
CA LYS A 14 3.83 21.72 -8.35
C LYS A 14 5.19 21.29 -7.85
N ALA A 15 5.31 20.99 -6.55
CA ALA A 15 6.55 20.53 -5.95
C ALA A 15 6.98 19.19 -6.55
N GLU A 16 8.29 18.95 -6.58
CA GLU A 16 8.83 17.67 -7.00
C GLU A 16 8.30 16.57 -6.08
N GLN A 17 7.67 15.54 -6.68
CA GLN A 17 6.86 14.57 -5.94
C GLN A 17 7.70 13.66 -5.03
N GLY A 18 8.93 13.33 -5.42
CA GLY A 18 9.82 12.50 -4.63
C GLY A 18 10.25 13.19 -3.34
N ILE A 19 10.79 14.40 -3.46
CA ILE A 19 11.28 15.19 -2.32
C ILE A 19 10.12 15.59 -1.41
N SER A 20 9.03 16.07 -1.98
CA SER A 20 7.83 16.45 -1.19
C SER A 20 7.20 15.25 -0.50
N GLY A 21 7.22 14.06 -1.13
CA GLY A 21 6.76 12.81 -0.52
C GLY A 21 7.60 12.43 0.71
N ILE A 22 8.92 12.56 0.64
CA ILE A 22 9.80 12.34 1.80
C ILE A 22 9.51 13.37 2.90
N GLY A 23 9.31 14.64 2.54
CA GLY A 23 8.95 15.68 3.51
C GLY A 23 7.64 15.38 4.24
N VAL A 24 6.58 14.98 3.52
CA VAL A 24 5.30 14.58 4.11
C VAL A 24 5.44 13.32 4.98
N TYR A 25 6.27 12.36 4.57
CA TYR A 25 6.56 11.16 5.35
C TYR A 25 7.24 11.52 6.69
N LEU A 26 8.30 12.31 6.66
CA LEU A 26 9.02 12.72 7.88
C LEU A 26 8.15 13.55 8.81
N PHE A 27 7.36 14.49 8.24
CA PHE A 27 6.40 15.26 9.01
C PHE A 27 5.32 14.37 9.64
N GLY A 28 4.80 13.41 8.88
CA GLY A 28 3.82 12.44 9.36
C GLY A 28 4.36 11.55 10.47
N LEU A 29 5.62 11.11 10.34
CA LEU A 29 6.30 10.30 11.36
C LEU A 29 6.49 11.09 12.65
N GLY A 30 7.01 12.32 12.56
CA GLY A 30 7.20 13.18 13.73
C GLY A 30 5.89 13.58 14.39
N MET A 31 4.85 13.90 13.60
CA MET A 31 3.51 14.22 14.13
C MET A 31 2.88 12.99 14.82
N SER A 32 3.03 11.81 14.23
CA SER A 32 2.53 10.56 14.81
C SER A 32 3.19 10.28 16.16
N ASP A 33 4.51 10.45 16.24
CA ASP A 33 5.27 10.23 17.48
C ASP A 33 4.88 11.26 18.56
N LEU A 34 4.79 12.53 18.18
CA LEU A 34 4.36 13.60 19.09
C LEU A 34 2.95 13.36 19.64
N LEU A 35 2.01 13.01 18.76
CA LEU A 35 0.64 12.72 19.18
C LEU A 35 0.58 11.46 20.05
N PHE A 36 1.37 10.44 19.73
CA PHE A 36 1.45 9.25 20.55
C PHE A 36 1.94 9.59 21.96
N GLN A 37 3.05 10.31 22.08
CA GLN A 37 3.62 10.71 23.38
C GLN A 37 2.67 11.57 24.20
N ARG A 38 1.91 12.46 23.55
CA ARG A 38 0.98 13.37 24.23
C ARG A 38 -0.34 12.74 24.64
N LEU A 39 -0.88 11.84 23.80
CA LEU A 39 -2.24 11.30 23.99
C LEU A 39 -2.24 9.89 24.59
N VAL A 40 -1.21 9.11 24.34
CA VAL A 40 -1.16 7.69 24.75
C VAL A 40 -0.01 7.44 25.74
N GLY A 41 1.18 7.92 25.46
CA GLY A 41 2.38 7.87 26.31
C GLY A 41 3.11 6.53 26.27
N THR A 42 2.41 5.43 26.41
CA THR A 42 2.98 4.05 26.40
C THR A 42 2.25 3.17 25.40
N PRO A 43 2.92 2.14 24.84
CA PRO A 43 2.26 1.18 23.96
C PRO A 43 1.05 0.55 24.64
N VAL A 44 -0.11 0.64 24.01
CA VAL A 44 -1.38 0.16 24.56
C VAL A 44 -1.86 -1.04 23.76
N PRO A 45 -2.23 -2.16 24.42
CA PRO A 45 -2.90 -3.26 23.75
C PRO A 45 -4.26 -2.84 23.23
N ILE A 46 -4.56 -3.19 21.98
CA ILE A 46 -5.83 -2.91 21.32
C ILE A 46 -6.56 -4.21 21.08
N SER A 47 -7.89 -4.21 21.25
CA SER A 47 -8.70 -5.37 20.93
C SER A 47 -8.62 -5.65 19.40
N LYS A 48 -8.23 -6.87 19.07
CA LYS A 48 -8.22 -7.34 17.68
C LYS A 48 -9.66 -7.49 17.18
N PHE A 49 -9.86 -7.34 15.89
CA PHE A 49 -11.13 -7.71 15.29
C PHE A 49 -11.41 -9.20 15.47
N PRO A 50 -12.64 -9.57 15.81
CA PRO A 50 -13.04 -10.97 15.87
C PRO A 50 -12.84 -11.63 14.49
N LYS A 51 -12.38 -12.87 14.50
CA LYS A 51 -12.34 -13.67 13.30
C LYS A 51 -13.76 -13.98 12.85
N LEU A 52 -14.06 -13.72 11.60
CA LEU A 52 -15.31 -14.11 10.98
C LEU A 52 -15.18 -15.55 10.49
N ASN A 53 -15.89 -16.46 11.15
CA ASN A 53 -16.01 -17.83 10.69
C ASN A 53 -17.17 -17.88 9.69
N ILE A 54 -16.86 -18.15 8.42
CA ILE A 54 -17.91 -18.33 7.40
C ILE A 54 -18.46 -19.76 7.56
N PRO A 55 -19.74 -19.93 7.98
CA PRO A 55 -20.31 -21.27 8.20
C PRO A 55 -20.17 -22.12 6.94
N ILE A 56 -19.95 -23.43 7.12
CA ILE A 56 -19.77 -24.46 6.07
C ILE A 56 -18.38 -24.42 5.40
N LEU A 57 -17.84 -23.25 5.09
CA LEU A 57 -16.54 -23.08 4.42
C LEU A 57 -15.37 -23.11 5.40
N SER A 58 -15.61 -22.69 6.66
CA SER A 58 -14.59 -22.74 7.73
C SER A 58 -14.30 -24.18 8.22
N ASP A 59 -15.21 -25.13 7.97
CA ASP A 59 -15.10 -26.51 8.46
C ASP A 59 -14.30 -27.42 7.50
N ILE A 60 -13.91 -26.90 6.33
CA ILE A 60 -13.09 -27.65 5.37
C ILE A 60 -11.66 -27.77 5.95
N PRO A 61 -11.14 -28.98 6.19
CA PRO A 61 -9.80 -29.16 6.72
C PRO A 61 -8.76 -28.53 5.79
N TRP A 62 -7.80 -27.81 6.37
CA TRP A 62 -6.69 -27.10 5.72
C TRP A 62 -7.09 -25.82 4.97
N ILE A 63 -8.16 -25.80 4.19
CA ILE A 63 -8.60 -24.65 3.39
C ILE A 63 -9.42 -23.68 4.25
N GLY A 64 -10.23 -24.21 5.17
CA GLY A 64 -11.10 -23.41 6.05
C GLY A 64 -10.32 -22.44 6.91
N GLU A 65 -9.30 -22.92 7.60
CA GLU A 65 -8.41 -22.08 8.42
C GLU A 65 -7.62 -21.08 7.59
N MET A 66 -7.22 -21.48 6.37
CA MET A 66 -6.33 -20.70 5.51
C MET A 66 -7.05 -19.53 4.81
N PHE A 67 -8.36 -19.64 4.52
CA PHE A 67 -9.08 -18.65 3.73
C PHE A 67 -10.36 -18.11 4.39
N PHE A 68 -10.97 -18.85 5.33
CA PHE A 68 -12.31 -18.57 5.84
C PHE A 68 -12.38 -18.24 7.34
N GLN A 69 -11.23 -18.05 7.99
CA GLN A 69 -11.13 -17.68 9.41
C GLN A 69 -10.26 -16.41 9.59
N HIS A 70 -10.58 -15.37 8.84
CA HIS A 70 -9.83 -14.12 8.91
C HIS A 70 -10.67 -12.97 9.49
N SER A 71 -9.99 -11.88 9.87
CA SER A 71 -10.65 -10.65 10.28
C SER A 71 -11.36 -9.98 9.10
N LEU A 72 -12.39 -9.18 9.39
CA LEU A 72 -13.11 -8.38 8.39
C LEU A 72 -12.17 -7.55 7.51
N VAL A 73 -11.06 -7.07 8.07
CA VAL A 73 -10.07 -6.25 7.37
C VAL A 73 -9.40 -7.02 6.23
N VAL A 74 -9.08 -8.30 6.45
CA VAL A 74 -8.48 -9.15 5.42
C VAL A 74 -9.45 -9.36 4.26
N TYR A 75 -10.72 -9.65 4.55
CA TYR A 75 -11.75 -9.77 3.50
C TYR A 75 -11.97 -8.45 2.74
N ALA A 76 -11.95 -7.31 3.46
CA ALA A 76 -12.02 -6.01 2.83
C ALA A 76 -10.84 -5.75 1.89
N ALA A 77 -9.61 -6.14 2.29
CA ALA A 77 -8.43 -6.02 1.44
C ALA A 77 -8.55 -6.86 0.16
N PHE A 78 -9.02 -8.11 0.26
CA PHE A 78 -9.29 -8.94 -0.91
C PHE A 78 -10.40 -8.36 -1.80
N ALA A 79 -11.47 -7.81 -1.20
CA ALA A 79 -12.56 -7.18 -1.94
C ALA A 79 -12.14 -5.89 -2.67
N LEU A 80 -11.19 -5.14 -2.10
CA LEU A 80 -10.65 -3.94 -2.75
C LEU A 80 -9.96 -4.22 -4.09
N VAL A 81 -9.44 -5.43 -4.31
CA VAL A 81 -8.76 -5.78 -5.57
C VAL A 81 -9.76 -5.81 -6.75
N PRO A 82 -10.85 -6.59 -6.73
CA PRO A 82 -11.84 -6.56 -7.81
C PRO A 82 -12.55 -5.21 -7.92
N ILE A 83 -12.79 -4.50 -6.80
CA ILE A 83 -13.36 -3.15 -6.82
C ILE A 83 -12.41 -2.19 -7.56
N SER A 84 -11.12 -2.17 -7.22
CA SER A 84 -10.13 -1.34 -7.89
C SER A 84 -10.01 -1.70 -9.38
N MET A 85 -10.05 -2.98 -9.70
CA MET A 85 -10.01 -3.46 -11.08
C MET A 85 -11.24 -2.99 -11.86
N PHE A 86 -12.43 -3.04 -11.27
CA PHE A 86 -13.65 -2.54 -11.87
C PHE A 86 -13.58 -1.02 -12.07
N VAL A 87 -13.20 -0.27 -11.03
CA VAL A 87 -13.08 1.20 -11.10
C VAL A 87 -12.09 1.62 -12.19
N ILE A 88 -10.89 1.04 -12.21
CA ILE A 88 -9.83 1.43 -13.15
C ILE A 88 -10.18 1.02 -14.59
N ASN A 89 -10.81 -0.14 -14.82
CA ASN A 89 -11.00 -0.69 -16.16
C ASN A 89 -12.38 -0.44 -16.75
N ARG A 90 -13.41 -0.17 -15.93
CA ARG A 90 -14.81 -0.12 -16.36
C ARG A 90 -15.50 1.21 -16.09
N THR A 91 -14.84 2.17 -15.45
CA THR A 91 -15.47 3.48 -15.18
C THR A 91 -14.79 4.60 -15.94
N THR A 92 -15.53 5.70 -16.17
CA THR A 92 -14.99 6.94 -16.78
C THR A 92 -13.89 7.55 -15.90
N PHE A 93 -14.01 7.45 -14.59
CA PHE A 93 -12.96 7.89 -13.67
C PHE A 93 -11.65 7.14 -13.88
N GLY A 94 -11.70 5.81 -13.98
CA GLY A 94 -10.52 4.99 -14.27
C GLY A 94 -9.90 5.28 -15.64
N MET A 95 -10.73 5.55 -16.64
CA MET A 95 -10.25 5.97 -17.96
C MET A 95 -9.53 7.32 -17.88
N ASN A 96 -10.09 8.29 -17.15
CA ASN A 96 -9.46 9.59 -16.93
C ASN A 96 -8.14 9.47 -16.18
N ILE A 97 -8.06 8.61 -15.15
CA ILE A 97 -6.80 8.33 -14.41
C ILE A 97 -5.72 7.84 -15.37
N ARG A 98 -6.05 6.89 -16.24
CA ARG A 98 -5.09 6.34 -17.21
C ARG A 98 -4.67 7.37 -18.26
N ALA A 99 -5.62 8.15 -18.79
CA ALA A 99 -5.34 9.21 -19.75
C ALA A 99 -4.41 10.27 -19.15
N VAL A 100 -4.71 10.76 -17.94
CA VAL A 100 -3.89 11.74 -17.22
C VAL A 100 -2.53 11.16 -16.84
N GLY A 101 -2.45 9.86 -16.55
CA GLY A 101 -1.20 9.18 -16.24
C GLY A 101 -0.28 8.98 -17.44
N GLU A 102 -0.85 8.85 -18.62
CA GLU A 102 -0.08 8.62 -19.87
C GLU A 102 0.25 9.93 -20.57
N ASN A 103 -0.74 10.77 -20.83
CA ASN A 103 -0.55 12.07 -21.48
C ASN A 103 -1.53 13.10 -20.92
N PRO A 104 -1.12 13.90 -19.91
CA PRO A 104 -1.99 14.88 -19.28
C PRO A 104 -2.39 16.04 -20.23
N GLU A 105 -1.53 16.40 -21.19
CA GLU A 105 -1.81 17.48 -22.15
C GLU A 105 -2.91 17.07 -23.11
N ALA A 106 -2.83 15.85 -23.64
CA ALA A 106 -3.89 15.31 -24.49
C ALA A 106 -5.21 15.13 -23.72
N ALA A 107 -5.15 14.73 -22.46
CA ALA A 107 -6.33 14.61 -21.62
C ALA A 107 -6.99 15.98 -21.36
N ASP A 108 -6.20 17.03 -21.08
CA ASP A 108 -6.70 18.39 -20.88
C ASP A 108 -7.34 18.96 -22.14
N SER A 109 -6.73 18.74 -23.32
CA SER A 109 -7.29 19.19 -24.61
C SER A 109 -8.62 18.52 -24.96
N LEU A 110 -8.89 17.33 -24.43
CA LEU A 110 -10.17 16.62 -24.53
C LEU A 110 -11.17 17.00 -23.44
N GLY A 111 -10.85 18.02 -22.61
CA GLY A 111 -11.75 18.52 -21.57
C GLY A 111 -11.67 17.79 -20.22
N VAL A 112 -10.70 16.87 -20.05
CA VAL A 112 -10.50 16.20 -18.75
C VAL A 112 -9.73 17.13 -17.81
N SER A 113 -10.30 17.47 -16.66
CA SER A 113 -9.60 18.25 -15.65
C SER A 113 -8.47 17.44 -14.98
N VAL A 114 -7.24 17.61 -15.46
CA VAL A 114 -6.03 16.95 -14.95
C VAL A 114 -5.86 17.19 -13.45
N THR A 115 -6.05 18.45 -13.02
CA THR A 115 -5.96 18.86 -11.62
C THR A 115 -6.92 18.07 -10.73
N ASN A 116 -8.20 18.01 -11.08
CA ASN A 116 -9.23 17.32 -10.29
C ASN A 116 -8.96 15.82 -10.20
N VAL A 117 -8.54 15.19 -11.31
CA VAL A 117 -8.19 13.78 -11.33
C VAL A 117 -7.00 13.49 -10.42
N ARG A 118 -5.95 14.31 -10.48
CA ARG A 118 -4.78 14.17 -9.60
C ARG A 118 -5.13 14.39 -8.13
N TYR A 119 -5.93 15.40 -7.81
CA TYR A 119 -6.41 15.62 -6.44
C TYR A 119 -7.19 14.41 -5.93
N ALA A 120 -8.14 13.92 -6.70
CA ALA A 120 -8.96 12.78 -6.31
C ALA A 120 -8.09 11.52 -6.07
N THR A 121 -7.18 11.21 -6.97
CA THR A 121 -6.33 10.01 -6.87
C THR A 121 -5.38 10.06 -5.68
N VAL A 122 -4.72 11.20 -5.44
CA VAL A 122 -3.80 11.35 -4.29
C VAL A 122 -4.57 11.32 -2.97
N THR A 123 -5.76 11.94 -2.91
CA THR A 123 -6.60 11.93 -1.71
C THR A 123 -7.13 10.53 -1.41
N ILE A 124 -7.60 9.78 -2.42
CA ILE A 124 -8.04 8.38 -2.27
C ILE A 124 -6.88 7.53 -1.79
N GLY A 125 -5.70 7.67 -2.41
CA GLY A 125 -4.49 6.93 -2.01
C GLY A 125 -4.10 7.19 -0.56
N GLY A 126 -4.09 8.46 -0.14
CA GLY A 126 -3.80 8.84 1.24
C GLY A 126 -4.84 8.35 2.25
N THR A 127 -6.11 8.27 1.85
CA THR A 127 -7.18 7.71 2.69
C THR A 127 -6.99 6.21 2.87
N LEU A 128 -6.74 5.48 1.78
CA LEU A 128 -6.49 4.03 1.83
C LEU A 128 -5.22 3.71 2.63
N ALA A 129 -4.18 4.53 2.52
CA ALA A 129 -2.96 4.38 3.34
C ALA A 129 -3.25 4.55 4.84
N GLY A 130 -4.10 5.52 5.21
CA GLY A 130 -4.54 5.70 6.60
C GLY A 130 -5.33 4.51 7.13
N VAL A 131 -6.25 3.96 6.32
CA VAL A 131 -7.00 2.74 6.66
C VAL A 131 -6.05 1.54 6.82
N ALA A 132 -5.05 1.39 5.94
CA ALA A 132 -4.07 0.32 6.02
C ALA A 132 -3.24 0.40 7.32
N GLY A 133 -2.82 1.60 7.74
CA GLY A 133 -2.11 1.80 9.00
C GLY A 133 -2.95 1.45 10.23
N ALA A 134 -4.23 1.85 10.25
CA ALA A 134 -5.16 1.48 11.30
C ALA A 134 -5.41 -0.04 11.34
N ALA A 135 -5.59 -0.64 10.16
CA ALA A 135 -5.75 -2.08 10.01
C ALA A 135 -4.57 -2.87 10.58
N LEU A 136 -3.35 -2.43 10.29
CA LEU A 136 -2.13 -3.04 10.80
C LEU A 136 -2.07 -3.00 12.33
N SER A 137 -2.40 -1.85 12.95
CA SER A 137 -2.43 -1.70 14.41
C SER A 137 -3.43 -2.65 15.06
N ILE A 138 -4.62 -2.79 14.48
CA ILE A 138 -5.67 -3.66 15.01
C ILE A 138 -5.30 -5.14 14.84
N ASP A 139 -4.68 -5.50 13.71
CA ASP A 139 -4.27 -6.89 13.45
C ASP A 139 -3.15 -7.32 14.40
N LEU A 140 -2.17 -6.47 14.62
CA LEU A 140 -1.10 -6.70 15.60
C LEU A 140 -1.63 -6.67 17.05
N GLY A 141 -2.75 -5.99 17.30
CA GLY A 141 -3.33 -5.83 18.64
C GLY A 141 -2.53 -4.91 19.54
N ILE A 142 -1.73 -4.02 18.97
CA ILE A 142 -0.94 -3.04 19.70
C ILE A 142 -0.90 -1.72 18.93
N PHE A 143 -0.90 -0.62 19.68
CA PHE A 143 -0.64 0.70 19.11
C PHE A 143 0.68 1.23 19.67
N GLN A 144 1.66 1.42 18.80
CA GLN A 144 3.00 1.88 19.14
C GLN A 144 3.56 2.80 18.06
N PRO A 145 4.55 3.65 18.40
CA PRO A 145 5.21 4.49 17.42
C PRO A 145 5.86 3.67 16.31
N ASN A 146 5.86 4.23 15.09
CA ASN A 146 6.50 3.63 13.91
C ASN A 146 6.10 2.16 13.62
N ILE A 147 4.84 1.81 13.93
CA ILE A 147 4.33 0.42 13.77
C ILE A 147 4.46 -0.10 12.33
N THR A 148 4.45 0.78 11.34
CA THR A 148 4.59 0.43 9.93
C THR A 148 6.02 0.06 9.54
N ALA A 149 7.03 0.46 10.33
CA ALA A 149 8.45 0.08 10.17
C ALA A 149 8.94 0.09 8.70
N GLY A 150 8.52 1.08 7.90
CA GLY A 150 8.92 1.21 6.51
C GLY A 150 8.12 0.34 5.51
N GLN A 151 7.08 -0.37 5.91
CA GLN A 151 6.25 -1.18 5.00
C GLN A 151 5.65 -0.38 3.84
N GLY A 152 5.48 0.95 3.99
CA GLY A 152 5.06 1.82 2.91
C GLY A 152 6.01 1.82 1.71
N PHE A 153 7.32 1.73 1.94
CA PHE A 153 8.30 1.63 0.86
C PHE A 153 8.22 0.26 0.14
N ILE A 154 7.96 -0.81 0.90
CA ILE A 154 7.71 -2.14 0.33
C ILE A 154 6.45 -2.10 -0.53
N ALA A 155 5.38 -1.43 -0.09
CA ALA A 155 4.17 -1.27 -0.87
C ALA A 155 4.42 -0.56 -2.21
N ILE A 156 5.27 0.48 -2.24
CA ILE A 156 5.69 1.14 -3.48
C ILE A 156 6.40 0.13 -4.41
N ALA A 157 7.36 -0.63 -3.88
CA ALA A 157 8.05 -1.67 -4.66
C ALA A 157 7.07 -2.70 -5.22
N LEU A 158 6.05 -3.10 -4.45
CA LEU A 158 5.00 -4.02 -4.90
C LEU A 158 4.12 -3.44 -6.01
N VAL A 159 3.88 -2.12 -6.04
CA VAL A 159 3.17 -1.45 -7.15
C VAL A 159 3.99 -1.55 -8.44
N TYR A 160 5.30 -1.31 -8.37
CA TYR A 160 6.21 -1.51 -9.51
C TYR A 160 6.24 -2.97 -9.96
N PHE A 161 6.33 -3.92 -9.02
CA PHE A 161 6.22 -5.36 -9.30
C PHE A 161 4.90 -5.71 -9.98
N GLY A 162 3.80 -5.18 -9.49
CA GLY A 162 2.46 -5.40 -10.03
C GLY A 162 2.18 -4.68 -11.35
N ALA A 163 3.16 -3.94 -11.90
CA ALA A 163 3.02 -3.19 -13.14
C ALA A 163 1.80 -2.24 -13.15
N TRP A 164 1.55 -1.58 -12.03
CA TRP A 164 0.38 -0.69 -11.83
C TRP A 164 -0.98 -1.38 -12.05
N ARG A 165 -1.03 -2.71 -11.95
CA ARG A 165 -2.28 -3.49 -12.07
C ARG A 165 -2.70 -4.07 -10.73
N PRO A 166 -3.97 -3.94 -10.31
CA PRO A 166 -4.41 -4.42 -9.00
C PRO A 166 -4.12 -5.89 -8.74
N LEU A 167 -4.32 -6.77 -9.72
CA LEU A 167 -4.00 -8.20 -9.61
C LEU A 167 -2.49 -8.46 -9.46
N GLY A 168 -1.66 -7.69 -10.17
CA GLY A 168 -0.21 -7.80 -10.06
C GLY A 168 0.28 -7.38 -8.68
N VAL A 169 -0.27 -6.28 -8.15
CA VAL A 169 0.04 -5.80 -6.78
C VAL A 169 -0.40 -6.83 -5.74
N MET A 170 -1.58 -7.44 -5.90
CA MET A 170 -2.04 -8.52 -5.03
C MET A 170 -1.10 -9.72 -5.06
N ALA A 171 -0.69 -10.16 -6.26
CA ALA A 171 0.24 -11.28 -6.40
C ALA A 171 1.60 -10.98 -5.73
N GLY A 172 2.12 -9.76 -5.90
CA GLY A 172 3.34 -9.31 -5.22
C GLY A 172 3.18 -9.27 -3.70
N ALA A 173 2.05 -8.77 -3.20
CA ALA A 173 1.77 -8.73 -1.77
C ALA A 173 1.64 -10.13 -1.16
N LEU A 174 0.99 -11.06 -1.86
CA LEU A 174 0.91 -12.47 -1.44
C LEU A 174 2.28 -13.15 -1.44
N LEU A 175 3.10 -12.91 -2.46
CA LEU A 175 4.48 -13.41 -2.50
C LEU A 175 5.30 -12.89 -1.32
N TYR A 176 5.26 -11.58 -1.08
CA TYR A 176 5.95 -10.96 0.05
C TYR A 176 5.47 -11.54 1.39
N GLY A 177 4.15 -11.61 1.58
CA GLY A 177 3.54 -12.16 2.79
C GLY A 177 3.89 -13.63 3.01
N PHE A 178 3.88 -14.43 1.95
CA PHE A 178 4.27 -15.85 2.01
C PHE A 178 5.74 -16.02 2.46
N VAL A 179 6.66 -15.27 1.84
CA VAL A 179 8.09 -15.34 2.21
C VAL A 179 8.29 -14.87 3.64
N ASN A 180 7.61 -13.81 4.05
CA ASN A 180 7.68 -13.29 5.42
C ASN A 180 7.17 -14.32 6.45
N ALA A 181 6.04 -14.96 6.16
CA ALA A 181 5.48 -16.01 7.00
C ALA A 181 6.41 -17.24 7.08
N LEU A 182 7.02 -17.63 5.96
CA LEU A 182 7.96 -18.72 5.91
C LEU A 182 9.21 -18.46 6.73
N VAL A 183 9.79 -17.26 6.63
CA VAL A 183 10.94 -16.84 7.44
C VAL A 183 10.59 -16.87 8.93
N LEU A 184 9.42 -16.34 9.29
CA LEU A 184 8.94 -16.34 10.68
C LEU A 184 8.76 -17.77 11.20
N GLN A 185 8.19 -18.65 10.42
CA GLN A 185 8.02 -20.07 10.76
C GLN A 185 9.36 -20.79 10.97
N LEU A 186 10.33 -20.56 10.07
CA LEU A 186 11.66 -21.14 10.20
C LEU A 186 12.41 -20.66 11.46
N LYS A 187 12.21 -19.40 11.84
CA LYS A 187 12.73 -18.86 13.09
C LYS A 187 12.07 -19.53 14.30
N THR A 188 10.75 -19.68 14.29
CA THR A 188 9.99 -20.31 15.39
C THR A 188 10.38 -21.78 15.58
N LEU A 189 10.67 -22.50 14.49
CA LEU A 189 11.15 -23.88 14.52
C LEU A 189 12.62 -24.02 14.92
N GLY A 190 13.32 -22.90 15.15
CA GLY A 190 14.75 -22.92 15.53
C GLY A 190 15.70 -23.33 14.41
N ILE A 191 15.21 -23.46 13.17
CA ILE A 191 16.02 -23.82 11.99
C ILE A 191 16.98 -22.67 11.65
N ILE A 192 16.53 -21.42 11.85
CA ILE A 192 17.37 -20.24 11.68
C ILE A 192 17.93 -19.84 13.05
N PRO A 193 19.24 -19.95 13.28
CA PRO A 193 19.86 -19.49 14.51
C PRO A 193 19.67 -17.98 14.73
N ASN A 194 19.66 -17.54 15.97
CA ASN A 194 19.50 -16.11 16.32
C ASN A 194 20.55 -15.22 15.67
N THR A 195 21.75 -15.71 15.44
CA THR A 195 22.83 -14.99 14.75
C THR A 195 22.50 -14.65 13.29
N TRP A 196 21.62 -15.40 12.62
CA TRP A 196 21.19 -15.19 11.24
C TRP A 196 19.80 -14.57 11.14
N SER A 197 19.17 -14.30 12.29
CA SER A 197 17.79 -13.79 12.37
C SER A 197 17.59 -12.50 11.57
N ASP A 198 18.54 -11.57 11.65
CA ASP A 198 18.43 -10.28 10.97
C ASP A 198 18.62 -10.41 9.46
N ILE A 199 19.55 -11.27 9.03
CA ILE A 199 19.76 -11.57 7.60
C ILE A 199 18.52 -12.27 7.03
N ALA A 200 17.95 -13.22 7.76
CA ALA A 200 16.73 -13.90 7.33
C ALA A 200 15.53 -12.93 7.25
N ALA A 201 15.46 -11.91 8.09
CA ALA A 201 14.44 -10.88 8.03
C ALA A 201 14.52 -10.01 6.76
N MET A 202 15.66 -9.97 6.07
CA MET A 202 15.80 -9.28 4.79
C MET A 202 15.29 -10.11 3.61
N ALA A 203 15.10 -11.42 3.76
CA ALA A 203 14.71 -12.31 2.66
C ALA A 203 13.42 -11.88 1.92
N PRO A 204 12.33 -11.46 2.58
CA PRO A 204 11.13 -10.99 1.86
C PRO A 204 11.42 -9.80 0.95
N ALA A 205 12.22 -8.84 1.41
CA ALA A 205 12.59 -7.66 0.63
C ALA A 205 13.50 -8.04 -0.53
N VAL A 206 14.51 -8.86 -0.29
CA VAL A 206 15.45 -9.33 -1.33
C VAL A 206 14.73 -10.11 -2.42
N ILE A 207 13.86 -11.05 -2.05
CA ILE A 207 13.07 -11.83 -3.02
C ILE A 207 12.14 -10.94 -3.83
N THR A 208 11.51 -9.93 -3.18
CA THR A 208 10.67 -8.96 -3.87
C THR A 208 11.47 -8.13 -4.87
N ILE A 209 12.68 -7.70 -4.52
CA ILE A 209 13.57 -6.96 -5.43
C ILE A 209 14.00 -7.85 -6.61
N LEU A 210 14.39 -9.09 -6.36
CA LEU A 210 14.76 -10.02 -7.42
C LEU A 210 13.59 -10.30 -8.38
N ALA A 211 12.40 -10.52 -7.83
CA ALA A 211 11.19 -10.67 -8.61
C ALA A 211 10.87 -9.41 -9.43
N LEU A 212 11.08 -8.21 -8.84
CA LEU A 212 10.92 -6.94 -9.52
C LEU A 212 11.86 -6.81 -10.72
N VAL A 213 13.15 -7.17 -10.58
CA VAL A 213 14.13 -7.12 -11.68
C VAL A 213 13.68 -7.96 -12.87
N VAL A 214 13.11 -9.14 -12.61
CA VAL A 214 12.59 -10.03 -13.67
C VAL A 214 11.35 -9.45 -14.35
N VAL A 215 10.44 -8.87 -13.58
CA VAL A 215 9.14 -8.39 -14.07
C VAL A 215 9.25 -7.00 -14.70
N ALA A 216 10.08 -6.11 -14.15
CA ALA A 216 10.21 -4.71 -14.58
C ALA A 216 10.64 -4.56 -16.04
N GLN A 217 11.37 -5.52 -16.60
CA GLN A 217 11.78 -5.50 -18.01
C GLN A 217 10.61 -5.58 -18.99
N ARG A 218 9.43 -6.04 -18.55
CA ARG A 218 8.26 -6.28 -19.41
C ARG A 218 7.22 -5.17 -19.37
N PHE A 219 7.31 -4.24 -18.40
CA PHE A 219 6.27 -3.23 -18.19
C PHE A 219 6.87 -1.83 -18.10
N ARG A 220 6.16 -0.85 -18.66
CA ARG A 220 6.54 0.57 -18.61
C ARG A 220 5.69 1.29 -17.58
N ALA A 221 6.32 2.17 -16.81
CA ALA A 221 5.62 3.11 -15.93
C ALA A 221 4.78 4.08 -16.76
N PRO A 222 3.69 4.64 -16.21
CA PRO A 222 2.95 5.73 -16.84
C PRO A 222 3.88 6.89 -17.19
N SER A 223 3.78 7.43 -18.40
CA SER A 223 4.74 8.39 -18.96
C SER A 223 4.80 9.73 -18.21
N ALA A 224 3.68 10.14 -17.60
CA ALA A 224 3.56 11.36 -16.81
C ALA A 224 3.77 11.16 -15.30
N LEU A 225 4.27 9.97 -14.89
CA LEU A 225 4.55 9.68 -13.47
C LEU A 225 5.61 10.67 -12.96
N THR A 226 5.36 11.25 -11.79
CA THR A 226 6.18 12.27 -11.09
C THR A 226 6.33 13.62 -11.79
N LYS A 227 5.81 13.78 -13.02
CA LYS A 227 5.92 15.05 -13.74
C LYS A 227 4.85 16.05 -13.30
N PRO A 228 5.20 17.28 -12.93
CA PRO A 228 4.23 18.34 -12.70
C PRO A 228 3.51 18.66 -14.01
N PHE A 229 2.24 19.06 -13.92
CA PHE A 229 1.45 19.49 -15.08
C PHE A 229 1.24 21.01 -15.03
N THR A 230 1.52 21.68 -16.15
CA THR A 230 1.24 23.10 -16.35
C THR A 230 0.39 23.24 -17.61
N ARG A 231 -0.74 23.93 -17.49
CA ARG A 231 -1.63 24.17 -18.63
C ARG A 231 -1.00 25.23 -19.54
N GLY A 232 -0.82 24.90 -20.82
CA GLY A 232 -0.42 25.91 -21.81
C GLY A 232 1.07 26.24 -21.90
N THR A 233 1.97 25.35 -21.48
CA THR A 233 3.43 25.44 -21.76
C THR A 233 3.84 24.53 -22.88
#